data_6b375bc6b7d3d3d3d608669b75ee2c3f
#
_entry.id   6b375bc6b7d3d3d3d608669b75ee2c3f
#
_cell.length_a   1.000
_cell.length_b   1.000
_cell.length_c   1.000
_cell.angle_alpha   90.00
_cell.angle_beta   90.00
_cell.angle_gamma   90.00
#
_symmetry.space_group_name_H-M   'P 1'
#
loop_
_entity.id
_entity.type
_entity.pdbx_description
1 polymer ?
#
loop_
_entity_poly.entity_id
_entity_poly.type
_entity_poly.pdbx_seq_one_letter_code
_entity_poly.pdbx_strand_id
1 'polypeptide(L)'
;MIEPIENAMRVAEERETEIKEDWYVLLNFAYFQQEDYRKVRDIQKIMLVNWPKKRYWFSLAGAYTELGEDENLINAYAAAFDQRMLEKESELVTMAQLYMQREVPYKAAVLLEAEMESGRVSKSAKNFRLLSQAWQLSMEDQKAIPALTQAAQLSDDGELDVRLGNALLNTGQYAECVKAVETGLRKGGLKSPDNANISLGMCLYNQRKYTAAVKAFQEAAKTPRSRKIANQWMSVIRAEIERNEQIRLAEEAARKKRAEIEERRSEAGRA
;
A
#
# COMPACT_ATOMS: atom_id res chain seq x y z
N MET A 1 23.11 -1.71 43.05
CA MET A 1 21.71 -2.18 43.09
C MET A 1 21.54 -3.59 42.51
N ILE A 2 22.22 -3.94 41.39
CA ILE A 2 22.08 -5.25 40.73
C ILE A 2 22.57 -6.40 41.59
N GLU A 3 23.84 -6.37 42.02
CA GLU A 3 24.47 -7.46 42.75
C GLU A 3 23.70 -7.92 44.02
N PRO A 4 23.16 -7.03 44.86
CA PRO A 4 22.34 -7.45 46.00
C PRO A 4 21.06 -8.19 45.61
N ILE A 5 20.42 -7.77 44.47
CA ILE A 5 19.19 -8.42 43.99
C ILE A 5 19.51 -9.80 43.42
N GLU A 6 20.56 -9.92 42.61
CA GLU A 6 21.00 -11.20 42.04
C GLU A 6 21.40 -12.20 43.13
N ASN A 7 22.15 -11.74 44.14
CA ASN A 7 22.50 -12.57 45.29
C ASN A 7 21.27 -13.03 46.05
N ALA A 8 20.28 -12.14 46.26
CA ALA A 8 19.04 -12.51 46.94
C ALA A 8 18.24 -13.53 46.12
N MET A 9 18.16 -13.36 44.78
CA MET A 9 17.49 -14.31 43.89
C MET A 9 18.18 -15.67 43.90
N ARG A 10 19.53 -15.71 43.82
CA ARG A 10 20.29 -16.95 43.91
C ARG A 10 20.07 -17.69 45.24
N VAL A 11 20.05 -16.98 46.34
CA VAL A 11 19.77 -17.59 47.67
C VAL A 11 18.32 -18.11 47.75
N ALA A 12 17.37 -17.42 47.09
CA ALA A 12 15.99 -17.89 47.02
C ALA A 12 15.88 -19.19 46.22
N GLU A 13 16.59 -19.28 45.07
CA GLU A 13 16.66 -20.50 44.26
C GLU A 13 17.30 -21.68 45.05
N GLU A 14 18.43 -21.44 45.72
CA GLU A 14 19.10 -22.46 46.57
C GLU A 14 18.22 -22.97 47.69
N ARG A 15 17.27 -22.14 48.15
CA ARG A 15 16.32 -22.49 49.22
C ARG A 15 14.95 -22.96 48.72
N GLU A 16 14.81 -23.12 47.39
CA GLU A 16 13.55 -23.47 46.75
C GLU A 16 12.38 -22.52 47.13
N THR A 17 12.73 -21.23 47.40
CA THR A 17 11.75 -20.20 47.73
C THR A 17 11.30 -19.49 46.48
N GLU A 18 10.01 -19.17 46.38
CA GLU A 18 9.43 -18.46 45.23
C GLU A 18 10.05 -17.07 45.04
N ILE A 19 10.59 -16.80 43.87
CA ILE A 19 11.05 -15.46 43.47
C ILE A 19 9.83 -14.68 42.99
N LYS A 20 9.55 -13.56 43.66
CA LYS A 20 8.39 -12.73 43.36
C LYS A 20 8.64 -11.86 42.10
N GLU A 21 7.56 -11.53 41.42
CA GLU A 21 7.57 -10.66 40.23
C GLU A 21 8.34 -9.35 40.47
N ASP A 22 8.16 -8.72 41.63
CA ASP A 22 8.79 -7.42 41.96
C ASP A 22 10.32 -7.47 41.94
N TRP A 23 10.94 -8.61 42.21
CA TRP A 23 12.40 -8.75 42.17
C TRP A 23 12.90 -8.67 40.70
N TYR A 24 12.19 -9.32 39.80
CA TYR A 24 12.49 -9.21 38.37
C TYR A 24 12.20 -7.80 37.82
N VAL A 25 11.16 -7.11 38.30
CA VAL A 25 10.87 -5.71 37.95
C VAL A 25 12.02 -4.80 38.36
N LEU A 26 12.53 -4.94 39.60
CA LEU A 26 13.66 -4.15 40.09
C LEU A 26 14.95 -4.45 39.33
N LEU A 27 15.23 -5.73 39.07
CA LEU A 27 16.41 -6.13 38.32
C LEU A 27 16.35 -5.64 36.86
N ASN A 28 15.20 -5.77 36.21
CA ASN A 28 14.98 -5.22 34.87
C ASN A 28 15.19 -3.72 34.82
N PHE A 29 14.66 -2.97 35.78
CA PHE A 29 14.86 -1.53 35.86
C PHE A 29 16.35 -1.17 36.03
N ALA A 30 17.08 -1.91 36.86
CA ALA A 30 18.49 -1.66 37.10
C ALA A 30 19.33 -1.92 35.84
N TYR A 31 19.07 -3.00 35.08
CA TYR A 31 19.75 -3.26 33.82
C TYR A 31 19.34 -2.28 32.72
N PHE A 32 18.08 -1.87 32.68
CA PHE A 32 17.63 -0.83 31.74
C PHE A 32 18.37 0.50 31.95
N GLN A 33 18.60 0.91 33.22
CA GLN A 33 19.38 2.11 33.55
C GLN A 33 20.86 1.99 33.15
N GLN A 34 21.38 0.77 33.01
CA GLN A 34 22.74 0.53 32.54
C GLN A 34 22.82 0.27 31.02
N GLU A 35 21.68 0.40 30.32
CA GLU A 35 21.56 0.12 28.88
C GLU A 35 21.97 -1.32 28.50
N ASP A 36 21.97 -2.24 29.49
CA ASP A 36 22.19 -3.68 29.23
C ASP A 36 20.90 -4.34 28.70
N TYR A 37 20.58 -4.01 27.47
CA TYR A 37 19.37 -4.49 26.82
C TYR A 37 19.35 -6.02 26.60
N ARG A 38 20.51 -6.68 26.60
CA ARG A 38 20.58 -8.15 26.58
C ARG A 38 20.00 -8.76 27.85
N LYS A 39 20.38 -8.22 29.00
CA LYS A 39 19.81 -8.63 30.29
C LYS A 39 18.34 -8.25 30.43
N VAL A 40 17.96 -7.06 29.98
CA VAL A 40 16.55 -6.64 29.93
C VAL A 40 15.73 -7.66 29.14
N ARG A 41 16.16 -7.99 27.91
CA ARG A 41 15.51 -8.99 27.05
C ARG A 41 15.33 -10.34 27.78
N ASP A 42 16.40 -10.84 28.38
CA ASP A 42 16.39 -12.16 29.01
C ASP A 42 15.46 -12.20 30.25
N ILE A 43 15.48 -11.14 31.05
CA ILE A 43 14.55 -10.97 32.19
C ILE A 43 13.10 -10.87 31.69
N GLN A 44 12.83 -10.10 30.63
CA GLN A 44 11.46 -9.98 30.10
C GLN A 44 10.92 -11.32 29.59
N LYS A 45 11.77 -12.18 29.01
CA LYS A 45 11.38 -13.54 28.62
C LYS A 45 10.95 -14.37 29.82
N ILE A 46 11.70 -14.33 30.93
CA ILE A 46 11.34 -15.00 32.17
C ILE A 46 10.02 -14.47 32.72
N MET A 47 9.86 -13.14 32.72
CA MET A 47 8.65 -12.49 33.23
C MET A 47 7.41 -12.83 32.39
N LEU A 48 7.55 -12.96 31.08
CA LEU A 48 6.45 -13.34 30.19
C LEU A 48 5.99 -14.79 30.37
N VAL A 49 6.91 -15.70 30.73
CA VAL A 49 6.57 -17.11 31.06
C VAL A 49 5.78 -17.19 32.35
N ASN A 50 6.20 -16.45 33.37
CA ASN A 50 5.62 -16.57 34.72
C ASN A 50 4.43 -15.60 34.93
N TRP A 51 4.48 -14.42 34.33
CA TRP A 51 3.47 -13.36 34.52
C TRP A 51 3.18 -12.67 33.16
N PRO A 52 2.42 -13.28 32.23
CA PRO A 52 2.20 -12.76 30.88
C PRO A 52 1.36 -11.49 30.92
N LYS A 53 2.01 -10.34 31.08
CA LYS A 53 1.39 -9.01 31.12
C LYS A 53 1.79 -8.17 29.90
N LYS A 54 0.86 -7.38 29.38
CA LYS A 54 1.07 -6.46 28.27
C LYS A 54 2.37 -5.66 28.39
N ARG A 55 2.64 -5.07 29.56
CA ARG A 55 3.83 -4.24 29.80
C ARG A 55 5.15 -4.96 29.52
N TYR A 56 5.21 -6.29 29.71
CA TYR A 56 6.42 -7.07 29.49
C TYR A 56 6.65 -7.36 28.01
N TRP A 57 5.59 -7.53 27.22
CA TRP A 57 5.69 -7.63 25.78
C TRP A 57 6.27 -6.34 25.18
N PHE A 58 5.80 -5.17 25.63
CA PHE A 58 6.32 -3.88 25.15
C PHE A 58 7.75 -3.62 25.62
N SER A 59 8.10 -3.99 26.85
CA SER A 59 9.47 -3.87 27.33
C SER A 59 10.42 -4.81 26.56
N LEU A 60 9.99 -6.03 26.26
CA LEU A 60 10.72 -6.97 25.40
C LEU A 60 10.90 -6.41 23.98
N ALA A 61 9.84 -5.88 23.40
CA ALA A 61 9.89 -5.23 22.10
C ALA A 61 10.88 -4.04 22.07
N GLY A 62 10.87 -3.21 23.12
CA GLY A 62 11.83 -2.12 23.30
C GLY A 62 13.28 -2.64 23.37
N ALA A 63 13.54 -3.69 24.15
CA ALA A 63 14.86 -4.29 24.21
C ALA A 63 15.33 -4.82 22.83
N TYR A 64 14.44 -5.45 22.06
CA TYR A 64 14.76 -5.90 20.71
C TYR A 64 15.06 -4.72 19.76
N THR A 65 14.37 -3.60 19.90
CA THR A 65 14.65 -2.38 19.12
C THR A 65 16.06 -1.87 19.39
N GLU A 66 16.45 -1.76 20.67
CA GLU A 66 17.78 -1.27 21.06
C GLU A 66 18.91 -2.24 20.65
N LEU A 67 18.61 -3.54 20.58
CA LEU A 67 19.54 -4.57 20.12
C LEU A 67 19.60 -4.72 18.60
N GLY A 68 18.72 -4.07 17.84
CA GLY A 68 18.59 -4.25 16.39
C GLY A 68 18.07 -5.65 15.99
N GLU A 69 17.35 -6.32 16.90
CA GLU A 69 16.77 -7.65 16.69
C GLU A 69 15.37 -7.54 16.08
N ASP A 70 15.26 -6.98 14.88
CA ASP A 70 13.98 -6.63 14.21
C ASP A 70 13.01 -7.81 14.07
N GLU A 71 13.50 -9.01 13.77
CA GLU A 71 12.65 -10.20 13.64
C GLU A 71 11.99 -10.55 14.99
N ASN A 72 12.76 -10.50 16.06
CA ASN A 72 12.27 -10.76 17.42
C ASN A 72 11.31 -9.67 17.89
N LEU A 73 11.54 -8.41 17.51
CA LEU A 73 10.64 -7.29 17.74
C LEU A 73 9.24 -7.59 17.17
N ILE A 74 9.17 -8.00 15.91
CA ILE A 74 7.89 -8.32 15.25
C ILE A 74 7.22 -9.52 15.90
N ASN A 75 7.99 -10.55 16.22
CA ASN A 75 7.46 -11.74 16.91
C ASN A 75 6.87 -11.38 18.28
N ALA A 76 7.49 -10.46 19.02
CA ALA A 76 6.96 -9.98 20.30
C ALA A 76 5.64 -9.21 20.11
N TYR A 77 5.55 -8.33 19.11
CA TYR A 77 4.30 -7.64 18.78
C TYR A 77 3.22 -8.61 18.29
N ALA A 78 3.57 -9.59 17.45
CA ALA A 78 2.63 -10.59 16.95
C ALA A 78 2.07 -11.44 18.10
N ALA A 79 2.93 -11.89 19.00
CA ALA A 79 2.50 -12.64 20.19
C ALA A 79 1.59 -11.83 21.11
N ALA A 80 1.88 -10.53 21.29
CA ALA A 80 1.01 -9.62 22.05
C ALA A 80 -0.34 -9.40 21.34
N PHE A 81 -0.35 -9.34 20.01
CA PHE A 81 -1.57 -9.23 19.21
C PHE A 81 -2.43 -10.49 19.31
N ASP A 82 -1.84 -11.67 19.14
CA ASP A 82 -2.55 -12.96 19.24
C ASP A 82 -3.18 -13.17 20.61
N GLN A 83 -2.55 -12.66 21.67
CA GLN A 83 -3.08 -12.63 23.02
C GLN A 83 -4.09 -11.49 23.29
N ARG A 84 -4.46 -10.72 22.26
CA ARG A 84 -5.38 -9.58 22.32
C ARG A 84 -4.93 -8.47 23.29
N MET A 85 -3.63 -8.33 23.49
CA MET A 85 -3.04 -7.32 24.38
C MET A 85 -2.82 -5.96 23.68
N LEU A 86 -2.91 -5.89 22.33
CA LEU A 86 -2.88 -4.63 21.60
C LEU A 86 -4.28 -4.01 21.61
N GLU A 87 -4.48 -3.00 22.45
CA GLU A 87 -5.80 -2.36 22.67
C GLU A 87 -5.90 -0.98 22.05
N LYS A 88 -4.76 -0.27 21.93
CA LYS A 88 -4.72 1.09 21.40
C LYS A 88 -4.55 1.08 19.89
N GLU A 89 -5.21 2.03 19.22
CA GLU A 89 -5.03 2.26 17.77
C GLU A 89 -3.54 2.36 17.39
N SER A 90 -2.76 3.11 18.16
CA SER A 90 -1.32 3.28 17.88
C SER A 90 -0.54 1.96 17.89
N GLU A 91 -0.90 1.04 18.77
CA GLU A 91 -0.25 -0.27 18.88
C GLU A 91 -0.57 -1.16 17.67
N LEU A 92 -1.84 -1.16 17.23
CA LEU A 92 -2.30 -1.90 16.04
C LEU A 92 -1.68 -1.33 14.75
N VAL A 93 -1.64 -0.01 14.64
CA VAL A 93 -0.99 0.67 13.50
C VAL A 93 0.52 0.40 13.48
N THR A 94 1.18 0.40 14.65
CA THR A 94 2.60 0.03 14.74
C THR A 94 2.82 -1.41 14.27
N MET A 95 1.98 -2.35 14.68
CA MET A 95 2.06 -3.74 14.21
C MET A 95 1.94 -3.85 12.69
N ALA A 96 1.01 -3.12 12.09
CA ALA A 96 0.88 -3.08 10.63
C ALA A 96 2.13 -2.49 9.95
N GLN A 97 2.71 -1.42 10.52
CA GLN A 97 3.94 -0.81 10.00
C GLN A 97 5.14 -1.77 10.10
N LEU A 98 5.26 -2.52 11.19
CA LEU A 98 6.28 -3.55 11.35
C LEU A 98 6.14 -4.65 10.29
N TYR A 99 4.92 -5.12 10.01
CA TYR A 99 4.69 -6.06 8.91
C TYR A 99 5.11 -5.50 7.55
N MET A 100 4.84 -4.22 7.28
CA MET A 100 5.25 -3.58 6.04
C MET A 100 6.77 -3.44 5.94
N GLN A 101 7.43 -3.09 7.03
CA GLN A 101 8.89 -2.97 7.10
C GLN A 101 9.59 -4.31 6.83
N ARG A 102 8.97 -5.41 7.22
CA ARG A 102 9.47 -6.78 7.01
C ARG A 102 8.97 -7.43 5.72
N GLU A 103 8.52 -6.63 4.76
CA GLU A 103 8.08 -7.09 3.45
C GLU A 103 6.94 -8.13 3.48
N VAL A 104 6.07 -8.04 4.51
CA VAL A 104 4.86 -8.84 4.62
C VAL A 104 3.60 -7.96 4.56
N PRO A 105 3.45 -7.14 3.50
CA PRO A 105 2.40 -6.12 3.42
C PRO A 105 0.99 -6.70 3.45
N TYR A 106 0.80 -7.92 2.98
CA TYR A 106 -0.51 -8.58 3.02
C TYR A 106 -1.03 -8.75 4.45
N LYS A 107 -0.17 -9.15 5.41
CA LYS A 107 -0.57 -9.24 6.82
C LYS A 107 -0.91 -7.87 7.41
N ALA A 108 -0.15 -6.83 7.02
CA ALA A 108 -0.45 -5.46 7.43
C ALA A 108 -1.83 -5.00 6.93
N ALA A 109 -2.14 -5.28 5.66
CA ALA A 109 -3.41 -4.90 5.06
C ALA A 109 -4.60 -5.62 5.72
N VAL A 110 -4.53 -6.93 5.88
CA VAL A 110 -5.57 -7.73 6.53
C VAL A 110 -5.82 -7.27 7.97
N LEU A 111 -4.74 -7.02 8.73
CA LEU A 111 -4.84 -6.50 10.10
C LEU A 111 -5.53 -5.13 10.11
N LEU A 112 -5.05 -4.17 9.30
CA LEU A 112 -5.63 -2.84 9.27
C LEU A 112 -7.10 -2.84 8.85
N GLU A 113 -7.46 -3.61 7.84
CA GLU A 113 -8.84 -3.72 7.34
C GLU A 113 -9.77 -4.25 8.43
N ALA A 114 -9.42 -5.37 9.08
CA ALA A 114 -10.19 -5.95 10.17
C ALA A 114 -10.33 -5.00 11.38
N GLU A 115 -9.24 -4.31 11.73
CA GLU A 115 -9.23 -3.40 12.87
C GLU A 115 -9.97 -2.08 12.59
N MET A 116 -9.98 -1.62 11.34
CA MET A 116 -10.82 -0.48 10.90
C MET A 116 -12.30 -0.86 10.84
N GLU A 117 -12.62 -2.09 10.43
CA GLU A 117 -14.00 -2.59 10.44
C GLU A 117 -14.56 -2.74 11.87
N SER A 118 -13.74 -3.26 12.79
CA SER A 118 -14.11 -3.39 14.21
C SER A 118 -14.19 -2.04 14.95
N GLY A 119 -13.71 -0.95 14.34
CA GLY A 119 -13.66 0.38 14.95
C GLY A 119 -12.50 0.59 15.93
N ARG A 120 -11.58 -0.38 16.08
CA ARG A 120 -10.37 -0.22 16.92
C ARG A 120 -9.30 0.64 16.26
N VAL A 121 -9.30 0.72 14.94
CA VAL A 121 -8.50 1.67 14.15
C VAL A 121 -9.44 2.65 13.46
N SER A 122 -9.17 3.95 13.62
CA SER A 122 -10.02 5.01 13.07
C SER A 122 -9.98 5.04 11.54
N LYS A 123 -11.10 5.39 10.91
CA LYS A 123 -11.24 5.57 9.46
C LYS A 123 -10.72 6.93 9.00
N SER A 124 -9.48 7.26 9.36
CA SER A 124 -8.81 8.51 9.03
C SER A 124 -8.09 8.43 7.68
N ALA A 125 -7.81 9.60 7.06
CA ALA A 125 -7.01 9.68 5.83
C ALA A 125 -5.65 8.98 5.97
N LYS A 126 -5.00 9.10 7.14
CA LYS A 126 -3.72 8.47 7.45
C LYS A 126 -3.82 6.95 7.41
N ASN A 127 -4.85 6.37 8.04
CA ASN A 127 -5.02 4.93 8.14
C ASN A 127 -5.48 4.32 6.81
N PHE A 128 -6.36 4.99 6.06
CA PHE A 128 -6.70 4.59 4.70
C PHE A 128 -5.49 4.64 3.75
N ARG A 129 -4.63 5.66 3.88
CA ARG A 129 -3.38 5.73 3.13
C ARG A 129 -2.47 4.53 3.43
N LEU A 130 -2.32 4.17 4.72
CA LEU A 130 -1.51 3.03 5.13
C LEU A 130 -2.09 1.71 4.62
N LEU A 131 -3.40 1.50 4.76
CA LEU A 131 -4.11 0.32 4.25
C LEU A 131 -3.95 0.18 2.73
N SER A 132 -4.16 1.26 1.99
CA SER A 132 -4.01 1.25 0.54
C SER A 132 -2.58 0.94 0.10
N GLN A 133 -1.59 1.48 0.83
CA GLN A 133 -0.19 1.19 0.57
C GLN A 133 0.14 -0.28 0.83
N ALA A 134 -0.40 -0.87 1.89
CA ALA A 134 -0.22 -2.28 2.21
C ALA A 134 -0.81 -3.18 1.12
N TRP A 135 -2.03 -2.89 0.64
CA TRP A 135 -2.64 -3.62 -0.48
C TRP A 135 -1.86 -3.46 -1.79
N GLN A 136 -1.37 -2.25 -2.10
CA GLN A 136 -0.57 -2.02 -3.31
C GLN A 136 0.77 -2.77 -3.28
N LEU A 137 1.47 -2.76 -2.13
CA LEU A 137 2.71 -3.52 -1.96
C LEU A 137 2.49 -5.04 -2.04
N SER A 138 1.26 -5.49 -1.75
CA SER A 138 0.83 -6.89 -1.90
C SER A 138 0.40 -7.23 -3.34
N MET A 139 0.51 -6.30 -4.29
CA MET A 139 0.01 -6.41 -5.68
C MET A 139 -1.52 -6.66 -5.76
N GLU A 140 -2.26 -6.23 -4.75
CA GLU A 140 -3.71 -6.41 -4.64
C GLU A 140 -4.44 -5.09 -4.99
N ASP A 141 -4.21 -4.57 -6.21
CA ASP A 141 -4.77 -3.28 -6.64
C ASP A 141 -6.29 -3.20 -6.49
N GLN A 142 -7.00 -4.30 -6.76
CA GLN A 142 -8.46 -4.34 -6.61
C GLN A 142 -8.91 -4.08 -5.17
N LYS A 143 -8.16 -4.59 -4.18
CA LYS A 143 -8.42 -4.35 -2.76
C LYS A 143 -7.95 -2.98 -2.29
N ALA A 144 -6.95 -2.42 -2.96
CA ALA A 144 -6.44 -1.07 -2.66
C ALA A 144 -7.44 0.04 -3.05
N ILE A 145 -8.26 -0.17 -4.11
CA ILE A 145 -9.16 0.85 -4.66
C ILE A 145 -10.12 1.45 -3.62
N PRO A 146 -10.85 0.68 -2.79
CA PRO A 146 -11.74 1.25 -1.78
C PRO A 146 -11.01 2.14 -0.78
N ALA A 147 -9.87 1.69 -0.27
CA ALA A 147 -9.06 2.43 0.67
C ALA A 147 -8.46 3.71 0.05
N LEU A 148 -7.97 3.62 -1.20
CA LEU A 148 -7.49 4.78 -1.96
C LEU A 148 -8.59 5.80 -2.19
N THR A 149 -9.81 5.35 -2.52
CA THR A 149 -10.96 6.23 -2.73
C THR A 149 -11.25 7.04 -1.47
N GLN A 150 -11.32 6.38 -0.30
CA GLN A 150 -11.56 7.06 0.98
C GLN A 150 -10.39 8.00 1.33
N ALA A 151 -9.16 7.55 1.16
CA ALA A 151 -7.99 8.36 1.43
C ALA A 151 -7.92 9.62 0.53
N ALA A 152 -8.23 9.49 -0.77
CA ALA A 152 -8.26 10.58 -1.72
C ALA A 152 -9.36 11.61 -1.41
N GLN A 153 -10.55 11.14 -0.98
CA GLN A 153 -11.65 12.03 -0.57
C GLN A 153 -11.29 12.87 0.66
N LEU A 154 -10.48 12.33 1.56
CA LEU A 154 -10.06 12.97 2.81
C LEU A 154 -8.73 13.74 2.66
N SER A 155 -8.14 13.81 1.46
CA SER A 155 -6.86 14.48 1.19
C SER A 155 -7.07 15.72 0.34
N ASP A 156 -6.36 16.79 0.69
CA ASP A 156 -6.36 18.05 -0.06
C ASP A 156 -5.37 18.02 -1.22
N ASP A 157 -4.33 17.17 -1.16
CA ASP A 157 -3.37 16.97 -2.26
C ASP A 157 -3.84 15.88 -3.22
N GLY A 158 -3.44 15.99 -4.48
CA GLY A 158 -3.85 15.08 -5.55
C GLY A 158 -3.06 13.77 -5.64
N GLU A 159 -2.07 13.54 -4.78
CA GLU A 159 -1.21 12.36 -4.87
C GLU A 159 -1.98 11.05 -4.73
N LEU A 160 -2.97 11.01 -3.81
CA LEU A 160 -3.80 9.83 -3.60
C LEU A 160 -4.80 9.60 -4.74
N ASP A 161 -5.30 10.67 -5.37
CA ASP A 161 -6.15 10.56 -6.55
C ASP A 161 -5.37 9.95 -7.73
N VAL A 162 -4.11 10.34 -7.93
CA VAL A 162 -3.24 9.74 -8.97
C VAL A 162 -2.93 8.29 -8.66
N ARG A 163 -2.67 7.94 -7.40
CA ARG A 163 -2.48 6.54 -6.97
C ARG A 163 -3.74 5.70 -7.19
N LEU A 164 -4.92 6.25 -6.89
CA LEU A 164 -6.22 5.63 -7.22
C LEU A 164 -6.34 5.41 -8.73
N GLY A 165 -6.01 6.43 -9.52
CA GLY A 165 -6.00 6.31 -10.98
C GLY A 165 -5.11 5.19 -11.50
N ASN A 166 -3.91 5.02 -10.92
CA ASN A 166 -3.00 3.94 -11.31
C ASN A 166 -3.56 2.54 -10.95
N ALA A 167 -4.16 2.37 -9.77
CA ALA A 167 -4.81 1.12 -9.39
C ALA A 167 -6.01 0.81 -10.32
N LEU A 168 -6.79 1.83 -10.68
CA LEU A 168 -7.90 1.71 -11.64
C LEU A 168 -7.41 1.37 -13.06
N LEU A 169 -6.27 1.92 -13.48
CA LEU A 169 -5.62 1.57 -14.75
C LEU A 169 -5.21 0.09 -14.77
N ASN A 170 -4.55 -0.37 -13.72
CA ASN A 170 -4.08 -1.76 -13.60
C ASN A 170 -5.24 -2.77 -13.60
N THR A 171 -6.40 -2.38 -13.07
CA THR A 171 -7.60 -3.21 -12.99
C THR A 171 -8.56 -3.02 -14.19
N GLY A 172 -8.17 -2.25 -15.21
CA GLY A 172 -8.94 -2.04 -16.42
C GLY A 172 -10.14 -1.09 -16.29
N GLN A 173 -10.25 -0.38 -15.18
CA GLN A 173 -11.33 0.59 -14.91
C GLN A 173 -10.96 1.97 -15.48
N TYR A 174 -10.87 2.05 -16.80
CA TYR A 174 -10.25 3.20 -17.49
C TYR A 174 -11.05 4.51 -17.38
N ALA A 175 -12.37 4.44 -17.26
CA ALA A 175 -13.21 5.64 -17.16
C ALA A 175 -13.04 6.31 -15.79
N GLU A 176 -13.02 5.50 -14.75
CA GLU A 176 -12.79 5.93 -13.37
C GLU A 176 -11.33 6.40 -13.19
N CYS A 177 -10.38 5.74 -13.85
CA CYS A 177 -8.98 6.16 -13.90
C CYS A 177 -8.83 7.60 -14.41
N VAL A 178 -9.45 7.94 -15.53
CA VAL A 178 -9.40 9.32 -16.08
C VAL A 178 -9.90 10.31 -15.04
N LYS A 179 -11.08 10.05 -14.43
CA LYS A 179 -11.65 10.94 -13.41
C LYS A 179 -10.73 11.14 -12.22
N ALA A 180 -10.15 10.04 -11.73
CA ALA A 180 -9.26 10.09 -10.58
C ALA A 180 -8.00 10.90 -10.88
N VAL A 181 -7.32 10.61 -12.01
CA VAL A 181 -6.08 11.30 -12.36
C VAL A 181 -6.33 12.79 -12.67
N GLU A 182 -7.41 13.14 -13.40
CA GLU A 182 -7.80 14.54 -13.64
C GLU A 182 -8.08 15.28 -12.33
N THR A 183 -8.71 14.62 -11.36
CA THR A 183 -8.94 15.19 -10.02
C THR A 183 -7.62 15.43 -9.31
N GLY A 184 -6.70 14.48 -9.36
CA GLY A 184 -5.36 14.62 -8.77
C GLY A 184 -4.56 15.77 -9.41
N LEU A 185 -4.57 15.89 -10.73
CA LEU A 185 -3.93 16.98 -11.44
C LEU A 185 -4.54 18.35 -11.07
N ARG A 186 -5.87 18.43 -10.89
CA ARG A 186 -6.58 19.66 -10.50
C ARG A 186 -6.31 20.05 -9.04
N LYS A 187 -6.26 19.09 -8.11
CA LYS A 187 -5.89 19.34 -6.70
C LYS A 187 -4.45 19.84 -6.60
N GLY A 188 -3.55 19.33 -7.44
CA GLY A 188 -2.13 19.67 -7.40
C GLY A 188 -1.39 18.99 -6.24
N GLY A 189 -0.26 19.57 -5.82
CA GLY A 189 0.58 18.99 -4.77
C GLY A 189 1.35 17.72 -5.19
N LEU A 190 1.35 17.39 -6.48
CA LEU A 190 1.94 16.17 -7.01
C LEU A 190 3.47 16.24 -7.04
N LYS A 191 4.13 15.19 -6.57
CA LYS A 191 5.59 15.01 -6.69
C LYS A 191 6.04 14.86 -8.14
N SER A 192 5.16 14.30 -9.00
CA SER A 192 5.46 13.95 -10.37
C SER A 192 4.25 14.18 -11.28
N PRO A 193 3.92 15.46 -11.59
CA PRO A 193 2.79 15.77 -12.49
C PRO A 193 2.94 15.16 -13.89
N ASP A 194 4.17 14.98 -14.35
CA ASP A 194 4.49 14.32 -15.61
C ASP A 194 4.09 12.85 -15.61
N ASN A 195 4.35 12.10 -14.52
CA ASN A 195 3.89 10.72 -14.39
C ASN A 195 2.36 10.63 -14.32
N ALA A 196 1.70 11.58 -13.65
CA ALA A 196 0.24 11.66 -13.64
C ALA A 196 -0.32 11.84 -15.06
N ASN A 197 0.29 12.71 -15.87
CA ASN A 197 -0.09 12.88 -17.27
C ASN A 197 0.19 11.64 -18.15
N ILE A 198 1.24 10.86 -17.85
CA ILE A 198 1.46 9.55 -18.48
C ILE A 198 0.31 8.60 -18.15
N SER A 199 -0.06 8.49 -16.87
CA SER A 199 -1.18 7.64 -16.43
C SER A 199 -2.50 8.07 -17.09
N LEU A 200 -2.78 9.38 -17.14
CA LEU A 200 -3.95 9.93 -17.83
C LEU A 200 -3.96 9.54 -19.30
N GLY A 201 -2.83 9.72 -19.98
CA GLY A 201 -2.66 9.33 -21.39
C GLY A 201 -2.93 7.85 -21.63
N MET A 202 -2.44 6.98 -20.76
CA MET A 202 -2.66 5.53 -20.81
C MET A 202 -4.15 5.18 -20.61
N CYS A 203 -4.83 5.79 -19.63
CA CYS A 203 -6.26 5.56 -19.39
C CYS A 203 -7.12 6.02 -20.57
N LEU A 204 -6.80 7.17 -21.17
CA LEU A 204 -7.48 7.70 -22.35
C LEU A 204 -7.22 6.84 -23.60
N TYR A 205 -6.00 6.33 -23.78
CA TYR A 205 -5.64 5.42 -24.85
C TYR A 205 -6.49 4.14 -24.80
N ASN A 206 -6.58 3.53 -23.62
CA ASN A 206 -7.39 2.31 -23.43
C ASN A 206 -8.89 2.55 -23.64
N GLN A 207 -9.37 3.79 -23.49
CA GLN A 207 -10.73 4.21 -23.90
C GLN A 207 -10.85 4.54 -25.41
N ARG A 208 -9.79 4.39 -26.18
CA ARG A 208 -9.71 4.80 -27.60
C ARG A 208 -9.91 6.32 -27.83
N LYS A 209 -9.73 7.13 -26.77
CA LYS A 209 -9.79 8.59 -26.84
C LYS A 209 -8.42 9.17 -27.27
N TYR A 210 -7.98 8.80 -28.44
CA TYR A 210 -6.61 9.03 -28.94
C TYR A 210 -6.19 10.50 -28.93
N THR A 211 -7.04 11.41 -29.37
CA THR A 211 -6.74 12.85 -29.38
C THR A 211 -6.49 13.40 -27.98
N ALA A 212 -7.29 12.99 -27.01
CA ALA A 212 -7.12 13.40 -25.60
C ALA A 212 -5.86 12.76 -25.00
N ALA A 213 -5.59 11.49 -25.32
CA ALA A 213 -4.39 10.79 -24.87
C ALA A 213 -3.10 11.49 -25.36
N VAL A 214 -3.07 11.90 -26.63
CA VAL A 214 -1.93 12.67 -27.20
C VAL A 214 -1.70 13.97 -26.42
N LYS A 215 -2.76 14.71 -26.05
CA LYS A 215 -2.63 15.94 -25.25
C LYS A 215 -2.00 15.65 -23.88
N ALA A 216 -2.45 14.59 -23.20
CA ALA A 216 -1.88 14.21 -21.91
C ALA A 216 -0.39 13.83 -22.04
N PHE A 217 -0.01 13.06 -23.07
CA PHE A 217 1.41 12.74 -23.31
C PHE A 217 2.24 13.96 -23.73
N GLN A 218 1.67 14.93 -24.44
CA GLN A 218 2.34 16.19 -24.74
C GLN A 218 2.66 16.98 -23.47
N GLU A 219 1.74 17.03 -22.50
CA GLU A 219 1.99 17.64 -21.19
C GLU A 219 3.11 16.91 -20.45
N ALA A 220 3.09 15.58 -20.44
CA ALA A 220 4.15 14.77 -19.82
C ALA A 220 5.53 15.01 -20.49
N ALA A 221 5.58 15.17 -21.82
CA ALA A 221 6.80 15.37 -22.60
C ALA A 221 7.51 16.71 -22.32
N LYS A 222 6.86 17.67 -21.67
CA LYS A 222 7.48 18.94 -21.25
C LYS A 222 8.59 18.68 -20.22
N THR A 223 8.47 17.61 -19.43
CA THR A 223 9.47 17.19 -18.44
C THR A 223 10.51 16.27 -19.09
N PRO A 224 11.82 16.59 -19.02
CA PRO A 224 12.87 15.82 -19.70
C PRO A 224 12.87 14.33 -19.41
N ARG A 225 12.65 13.93 -18.15
CA ARG A 225 12.64 12.51 -17.71
C ARG A 225 11.50 11.70 -18.36
N SER A 226 10.34 12.32 -18.61
CA SER A 226 9.16 11.64 -19.16
C SER A 226 9.05 11.78 -20.69
N ARG A 227 9.87 12.65 -21.32
CA ARG A 227 9.80 12.96 -22.75
C ARG A 227 9.93 11.72 -23.63
N LYS A 228 10.87 10.84 -23.31
CA LYS A 228 11.12 9.64 -24.12
C LYS A 228 9.89 8.72 -24.15
N ILE A 229 9.34 8.41 -22.99
CA ILE A 229 8.17 7.52 -22.89
C ILE A 229 6.91 8.16 -23.48
N ALA A 230 6.70 9.44 -23.24
CA ALA A 230 5.57 10.18 -23.82
C ALA A 230 5.62 10.20 -25.36
N ASN A 231 6.79 10.45 -25.96
CA ASN A 231 6.99 10.41 -27.40
C ASN A 231 6.75 9.01 -28.00
N GLN A 232 7.19 7.96 -27.30
CA GLN A 232 6.92 6.58 -27.71
C GLN A 232 5.42 6.29 -27.76
N TRP A 233 4.66 6.67 -26.73
CA TRP A 233 3.21 6.52 -26.71
C TRP A 233 2.52 7.31 -27.81
N MET A 234 2.93 8.56 -28.05
CA MET A 234 2.38 9.38 -29.15
C MET A 234 2.64 8.75 -30.51
N SER A 235 3.80 8.11 -30.71
CA SER A 235 4.09 7.38 -31.96
C SER A 235 3.17 6.17 -32.13
N VAL A 236 2.97 5.38 -31.08
CA VAL A 236 2.04 4.24 -31.08
C VAL A 236 0.63 4.69 -31.41
N ILE A 237 0.16 5.77 -30.78
CA ILE A 237 -1.19 6.31 -31.04
C ILE A 237 -1.35 6.78 -32.51
N ARG A 238 -0.35 7.46 -33.06
CA ARG A 238 -0.39 7.88 -34.48
C ARG A 238 -0.52 6.70 -35.43
N ALA A 239 0.28 5.66 -35.20
CA ALA A 239 0.21 4.44 -36.03
C ALA A 239 -1.16 3.75 -35.90
N GLU A 240 -1.75 3.74 -34.69
CA GLU A 240 -3.08 3.17 -34.43
C GLU A 240 -4.19 3.97 -35.13
N ILE A 241 -4.12 5.30 -35.10
CA ILE A 241 -5.06 6.19 -35.79
C ILE A 241 -4.97 5.95 -37.31
N GLU A 242 -3.77 5.91 -37.86
CA GLU A 242 -3.54 5.68 -39.29
C GLU A 242 -4.07 4.31 -39.73
N ARG A 243 -3.78 3.27 -38.97
CA ARG A 243 -4.28 1.92 -39.22
C ARG A 243 -5.82 1.87 -39.21
N ASN A 244 -6.45 2.51 -38.26
CA ASN A 244 -7.91 2.53 -38.13
C ASN A 244 -8.55 3.28 -39.31
N GLU A 245 -7.91 4.36 -39.76
CA GLU A 245 -8.37 5.11 -40.92
C GLU A 245 -8.26 4.29 -42.23
N GLN A 246 -7.18 3.53 -42.43
CA GLN A 246 -7.02 2.61 -43.54
C GLN A 246 -8.09 1.54 -43.56
N ILE A 247 -8.39 0.94 -42.38
CA ILE A 247 -9.47 -0.04 -42.25
C ILE A 247 -10.82 0.56 -42.62
N ARG A 248 -11.14 1.78 -42.11
CA ARG A 248 -12.39 2.50 -42.41
C ARG A 248 -12.55 2.73 -43.91
N LEU A 249 -11.48 3.23 -44.56
CA LEU A 249 -11.48 3.50 -46.02
C LEU A 249 -11.67 2.21 -46.82
N ALA A 250 -11.03 1.12 -46.42
CA ALA A 250 -11.20 -0.19 -47.05
C ALA A 250 -12.63 -0.75 -46.92
N GLU A 251 -13.23 -0.60 -45.73
CA GLU A 251 -14.63 -1.00 -45.48
C GLU A 251 -15.61 -0.17 -46.32
N GLU A 252 -15.41 1.15 -46.39
CA GLU A 252 -16.22 2.04 -47.24
C GLU A 252 -16.13 1.66 -48.73
N ALA A 253 -14.92 1.41 -49.22
CA ALA A 253 -14.70 0.96 -50.60
C ALA A 253 -15.37 -0.40 -50.86
N ALA A 254 -15.26 -1.35 -49.95
CA ALA A 254 -15.92 -2.65 -50.08
C ALA A 254 -17.46 -2.53 -50.09
N ARG A 255 -18.01 -1.64 -49.23
CA ARG A 255 -19.46 -1.34 -49.22
C ARG A 255 -19.96 -0.75 -50.53
N LYS A 256 -19.24 0.23 -51.08
CA LYS A 256 -19.58 0.83 -52.39
C LYS A 256 -19.59 -0.23 -53.47
N LYS A 257 -18.53 -1.07 -53.54
CA LYS A 257 -18.42 -2.13 -54.55
C LYS A 257 -19.55 -3.17 -54.42
N ARG A 258 -19.98 -3.52 -53.22
CA ARG A 258 -21.12 -4.42 -53.01
C ARG A 258 -22.43 -3.80 -53.51
N ALA A 259 -22.66 -2.53 -53.21
CA ALA A 259 -23.86 -1.82 -53.69
C ALA A 259 -23.93 -1.75 -55.25
N GLU A 260 -22.81 -1.46 -55.89
CA GLU A 260 -22.72 -1.43 -57.38
C GLU A 260 -23.00 -2.82 -57.99
N ILE A 261 -22.51 -3.91 -57.34
CA ILE A 261 -22.78 -5.29 -57.81
C ILE A 261 -24.27 -5.62 -57.63
N GLU A 262 -24.87 -5.21 -56.55
CA GLU A 262 -26.28 -5.47 -56.22
C GLU A 262 -27.22 -4.71 -57.19
N GLU A 263 -26.88 -3.48 -57.51
CA GLU A 263 -27.57 -2.65 -58.51
C GLU A 263 -27.53 -3.30 -59.90
N ARG A 264 -26.34 -3.68 -60.39
CA ARG A 264 -26.16 -4.40 -61.67
C ARG A 264 -26.94 -5.74 -61.72
N ARG A 265 -27.00 -6.46 -60.62
CA ARG A 265 -27.80 -7.69 -60.54
C ARG A 265 -29.28 -7.41 -60.63
N SER A 266 -29.75 -6.36 -59.98
CA SER A 266 -31.16 -5.97 -60.00
C SER A 266 -31.58 -5.48 -61.41
N GLU A 267 -30.73 -4.80 -62.12
CA GLU A 267 -30.96 -4.37 -63.51
C GLU A 267 -31.00 -5.58 -64.47
N ALA A 268 -30.03 -6.51 -64.35
CA ALA A 268 -29.97 -7.72 -65.15
C ALA A 268 -31.17 -8.70 -64.92
N GLY A 269 -31.78 -8.69 -63.74
CA GLY A 269 -32.97 -9.48 -63.45
C GLY A 269 -34.29 -8.84 -63.86
N ARG A 270 -34.29 -7.57 -64.34
CA ARG A 270 -35.44 -6.86 -64.89
C ARG A 270 -35.51 -6.84 -66.39
N ALA A 271 -34.48 -7.23 -67.11
CA ALA A 271 -34.37 -7.42 -68.52
C ALA A 271 -34.70 -8.85 -68.95
#